data_28c6d2dda96330cbdd69180d8726ed68
#
_entry.id   28c6d2dda96330cbdd69180d8726ed68
#
_cell.length_a   1.000
_cell.length_b   1.000
_cell.length_c   1.000
_cell.angle_alpha   90.00
_cell.angle_beta   90.00
_cell.angle_gamma   90.00
#
_symmetry.space_group_name_H-M   'P 1'
#
loop_
_entity.id
_entity.type
_entity.pdbx_description
1 polymer ?
#
loop_
_entity_poly.entity_id
_entity_poly.type
_entity_poly.pdbx_seq_one_letter_code
_entity_poly.pdbx_strand_id
1 'polypeptide(L)'
;ISGDHWTQDTEIGGGRIVGEGCHFIDLMQFLVGYPIISHHSTMIGGSSAIDVNDDKASINLSFEDGSIGTIHYFANGGKIFPKERIEVFCGDAVLQLDNFKVLKGYGWSNFSKMRLLNQDKGQKACASAFLDSIRRGKPSPIPYEEVIANSRVSIEVAKNLRSDN
;
A
#
# COMPACT_ATOMS: atom_id res chain seq x y z
N ILE A 1 5.52 0.24 -17.02
CA ILE A 1 4.95 -0.93 -17.71
C ILE A 1 4.12 -0.40 -18.85
N SER A 2 4.17 -1.03 -20.03
CA SER A 2 3.37 -0.68 -21.21
C SER A 2 1.88 -0.87 -20.94
N GLY A 3 1.01 -0.11 -21.59
CA GLY A 3 -0.44 -0.27 -21.53
C GLY A 3 -0.92 -1.65 -21.98
N ASP A 4 -0.19 -2.28 -22.90
CA ASP A 4 -0.49 -3.63 -23.42
C ASP A 4 -0.10 -4.77 -22.46
N HIS A 5 0.52 -4.46 -21.32
CA HIS A 5 0.95 -5.51 -20.38
C HIS A 5 -0.27 -6.11 -19.70
N TRP A 6 -0.31 -7.44 -19.58
CA TRP A 6 -1.46 -8.18 -19.01
C TRP A 6 -1.93 -7.68 -17.63
N THR A 7 -1.04 -7.09 -16.83
CA THR A 7 -1.40 -6.50 -15.52
C THR A 7 -2.25 -5.24 -15.64
N GLN A 8 -2.28 -4.59 -16.81
CA GLN A 8 -3.12 -3.41 -17.09
C GLN A 8 -4.49 -3.81 -17.65
N ASP A 9 -4.62 -5.04 -18.13
CA ASP A 9 -5.89 -5.59 -18.58
C ASP A 9 -6.83 -5.77 -17.38
N THR A 10 -8.00 -5.16 -17.45
CA THR A 10 -8.96 -5.13 -16.34
C THR A 10 -9.64 -6.48 -16.10
N GLU A 11 -9.75 -7.30 -17.13
CA GLU A 11 -10.37 -8.63 -17.05
C GLU A 11 -9.38 -9.71 -16.61
N ILE A 12 -8.11 -9.56 -16.98
CA ILE A 12 -7.06 -10.56 -16.70
C ILE A 12 -6.28 -10.19 -15.44
N GLY A 13 -5.72 -8.97 -15.39
CA GLY A 13 -4.83 -8.51 -14.33
C GLY A 13 -5.48 -7.60 -13.30
N GLY A 14 -6.68 -7.07 -13.57
CA GLY A 14 -7.41 -6.16 -12.69
C GLY A 14 -6.84 -4.74 -12.61
N GLY A 15 -5.69 -4.48 -13.25
CA GLY A 15 -4.96 -3.22 -13.15
C GLY A 15 -4.02 -3.13 -11.94
N ARG A 16 -3.19 -2.11 -11.93
CA ARG A 16 -2.10 -2.00 -10.94
C ARG A 16 -2.56 -1.64 -9.52
N ILE A 17 -3.71 -1.01 -9.37
CA ILE A 17 -4.24 -0.75 -8.02
C ILE A 17 -4.61 -2.06 -7.34
N VAL A 18 -5.27 -2.98 -8.04
CA VAL A 18 -5.60 -4.31 -7.51
C VAL A 18 -4.34 -5.18 -7.35
N GLY A 19 -3.42 -5.16 -8.32
CA GLY A 19 -2.23 -6.01 -8.31
C GLY A 19 -1.08 -5.55 -7.42
N GLU A 20 -0.95 -4.23 -7.17
CA GLU A 20 0.16 -3.66 -6.39
C GLU A 20 -0.29 -2.59 -5.38
N GLY A 21 -1.24 -1.73 -5.73
CA GLY A 21 -1.77 -0.70 -4.83
C GLY A 21 -2.37 -1.29 -3.56
N CYS A 22 -2.94 -2.49 -3.64
CA CYS A 22 -3.48 -3.25 -2.52
C CYS A 22 -2.48 -3.47 -1.38
N HIS A 23 -1.19 -3.59 -1.67
CA HIS A 23 -0.15 -3.73 -0.64
C HIS A 23 -0.03 -2.49 0.26
N PHE A 24 -0.25 -1.31 -0.30
CA PHE A 24 -0.22 -0.05 0.47
C PHE A 24 -1.51 0.16 1.25
N ILE A 25 -2.65 -0.28 0.74
CA ILE A 25 -3.93 -0.27 1.46
C ILE A 25 -3.83 -1.20 2.67
N ASP A 26 -3.32 -2.42 2.48
CA ASP A 26 -3.06 -3.39 3.54
C ASP A 26 -2.09 -2.85 4.60
N LEU A 27 -0.99 -2.23 4.16
CA LEU A 27 -0.02 -1.62 5.05
C LEU A 27 -0.64 -0.50 5.91
N MET A 28 -1.50 0.36 5.33
CA MET A 28 -2.19 1.40 6.08
C MET A 28 -3.15 0.80 7.12
N GLN A 29 -3.92 -0.23 6.74
CA GLN A 29 -4.80 -0.93 7.67
C GLN A 29 -4.02 -1.59 8.81
N PHE A 30 -2.90 -2.22 8.51
CA PHE A 30 -2.01 -2.81 9.52
C PHE A 30 -1.43 -1.76 10.47
N LEU A 31 -0.97 -0.62 9.96
CA LEU A 31 -0.37 0.44 10.78
C LEU A 31 -1.38 1.13 11.70
N VAL A 32 -2.60 1.32 11.22
CA VAL A 32 -3.68 1.96 12.00
C VAL A 32 -4.32 0.96 12.96
N GLY A 33 -4.50 -0.30 12.55
CA GLY A 33 -5.13 -1.34 13.37
C GLY A 33 -6.65 -1.24 13.51
N TYR A 34 -7.31 -0.40 12.70
CA TYR A 34 -8.74 -0.21 12.66
C TYR A 34 -9.30 -0.39 11.24
N PRO A 35 -10.59 -0.75 11.08
CA PRO A 35 -11.22 -0.91 9.78
C PRO A 35 -11.22 0.39 8.95
N ILE A 36 -11.07 0.25 7.64
CA ILE A 36 -11.32 1.32 6.69
C ILE A 36 -12.83 1.49 6.54
N ILE A 37 -13.35 2.70 6.81
CA ILE A 37 -14.78 3.02 6.74
C ILE A 37 -15.16 3.81 5.49
N SER A 38 -14.21 4.52 4.87
CA SER A 38 -14.44 5.21 3.61
C SER A 38 -13.14 5.43 2.85
N HIS A 39 -13.25 5.64 1.55
CA HIS A 39 -12.13 6.00 0.70
C HIS A 39 -12.56 7.00 -0.38
N HIS A 40 -11.60 7.80 -0.83
CA HIS A 40 -11.71 8.67 -1.98
C HIS A 40 -10.45 8.55 -2.82
N SER A 41 -10.59 8.52 -4.14
CA SER A 41 -9.44 8.37 -5.04
C SER A 41 -9.57 9.29 -6.24
N THR A 42 -8.42 9.77 -6.72
CA THR A 42 -8.31 10.63 -7.91
C THR A 42 -7.12 10.18 -8.72
N MET A 43 -7.27 10.10 -10.03
CA MET A 43 -6.16 9.81 -10.94
C MET A 43 -5.82 11.03 -11.82
N ILE A 44 -4.68 10.98 -12.50
CA ILE A 44 -4.32 12.02 -13.46
C ILE A 44 -5.31 12.04 -14.63
N GLY A 45 -5.56 13.23 -15.16
CA GLY A 45 -6.44 13.41 -16.32
C GLY A 45 -5.95 12.69 -17.56
N GLY A 46 -6.89 12.33 -18.45
CA GLY A 46 -6.62 11.70 -19.72
C GLY A 46 -5.84 12.65 -20.67
N SER A 47 -4.87 12.08 -21.37
CA SER A 47 -4.10 12.75 -22.44
C SER A 47 -3.70 11.72 -23.47
N SER A 48 -3.63 12.12 -24.75
CA SER A 48 -3.16 11.23 -25.84
C SER A 48 -1.71 10.75 -25.65
N ALA A 49 -0.97 11.34 -24.72
CA ALA A 49 0.39 10.93 -24.37
C ALA A 49 0.43 9.91 -23.21
N ILE A 50 -0.72 9.51 -22.65
CA ILE A 50 -0.83 8.65 -21.49
C ILE A 50 -1.68 7.43 -21.85
N ASP A 51 -1.04 6.26 -21.96
CA ASP A 51 -1.73 5.01 -22.28
C ASP A 51 -2.60 4.47 -21.14
N VAL A 52 -2.19 4.72 -19.88
CA VAL A 52 -2.87 4.23 -18.66
C VAL A 52 -2.89 5.33 -17.61
N ASN A 53 -4.06 5.64 -17.08
CA ASN A 53 -4.24 6.69 -16.08
C ASN A 53 -4.38 6.14 -14.66
N ASP A 54 -5.09 5.05 -14.47
CA ASP A 54 -5.46 4.49 -13.16
C ASP A 54 -4.27 3.93 -12.36
N ASP A 55 -3.09 3.82 -12.96
CA ASP A 55 -1.83 3.52 -12.25
C ASP A 55 -1.06 4.78 -11.80
N LYS A 56 -1.71 5.95 -11.84
CA LYS A 56 -1.18 7.25 -11.40
C LYS A 56 -2.25 7.97 -10.59
N ALA A 57 -2.41 7.51 -9.35
CA ALA A 57 -3.53 7.90 -8.50
C ALA A 57 -3.10 8.30 -7.09
N SER A 58 -3.93 9.14 -6.48
CA SER A 58 -3.91 9.43 -5.04
C SER A 58 -5.17 8.83 -4.41
N ILE A 59 -4.98 8.12 -3.31
CA ILE A 59 -6.03 7.42 -2.57
C ILE A 59 -6.01 7.92 -1.14
N ASN A 60 -7.14 8.39 -0.64
CA ASN A 60 -7.34 8.77 0.75
C ASN A 60 -8.23 7.72 1.42
N LEU A 61 -7.83 7.24 2.58
CA LEU A 61 -8.54 6.27 3.40
C LEU A 61 -8.92 6.93 4.72
N SER A 62 -10.15 6.69 5.20
CA SER A 62 -10.58 7.07 6.55
C SER A 62 -10.83 5.80 7.36
N PHE A 63 -10.39 5.81 8.62
CA PHE A 63 -10.48 4.68 9.52
C PHE A 63 -11.49 4.93 10.64
N GLU A 64 -11.98 3.85 11.25
CA GLU A 64 -13.01 3.91 12.28
C GLU A 64 -12.61 4.75 13.52
N ASP A 65 -11.33 4.76 13.87
CA ASP A 65 -10.78 5.56 14.99
C ASP A 65 -10.58 7.05 14.66
N GLY A 66 -10.92 7.48 13.43
CA GLY A 66 -10.70 8.82 12.93
C GLY A 66 -9.33 9.07 12.30
N SER A 67 -8.46 8.06 12.25
CA SER A 67 -7.18 8.14 11.52
C SER A 67 -7.42 8.27 10.02
N ILE A 68 -6.46 8.86 9.32
CA ILE A 68 -6.45 8.98 7.86
C ILE A 68 -5.16 8.40 7.28
N GLY A 69 -5.25 7.82 6.09
CA GLY A 69 -4.12 7.38 5.30
C GLY A 69 -4.17 7.94 3.88
N THR A 70 -3.04 8.36 3.34
CA THR A 70 -2.93 8.81 1.95
C THR A 70 -1.89 8.00 1.22
N ILE A 71 -2.26 7.48 0.06
CA ILE A 71 -1.38 6.71 -0.82
C ILE A 71 -1.23 7.48 -2.13
N HIS A 72 -0.01 7.82 -2.49
CA HIS A 72 0.33 8.33 -3.82
C HIS A 72 0.97 7.20 -4.62
N TYR A 73 0.19 6.58 -5.49
CA TYR A 73 0.66 5.53 -6.39
C TYR A 73 0.94 6.11 -7.77
N PHE A 74 2.23 6.36 -8.09
CA PHE A 74 2.64 7.00 -9.33
C PHE A 74 3.61 6.10 -10.11
N ALA A 75 3.07 5.29 -11.02
CA ALA A 75 3.86 4.37 -11.85
C ALA A 75 4.73 5.05 -12.91
N ASN A 76 4.62 6.36 -13.09
CA ASN A 76 5.38 7.18 -14.05
C ASN A 76 6.66 7.79 -13.46
N GLY A 77 7.05 7.44 -12.25
CA GLY A 77 8.27 7.95 -11.61
C GLY A 77 9.56 7.53 -12.33
N GLY A 78 10.58 8.37 -12.22
CA GLY A 78 11.90 8.07 -12.77
C GLY A 78 12.56 6.88 -12.08
N LYS A 79 13.23 5.99 -12.83
CA LYS A 79 13.82 4.72 -12.33
C LYS A 79 14.87 4.88 -11.24
N ILE A 80 15.52 6.03 -11.16
CA ILE A 80 16.54 6.34 -10.14
C ILE A 80 15.96 6.93 -8.86
N PHE A 81 14.69 7.33 -8.87
CA PHE A 81 14.01 7.83 -7.68
C PHE A 81 13.69 6.67 -6.72
N PRO A 82 13.91 6.82 -5.38
CA PRO A 82 13.54 5.79 -4.40
C PRO A 82 12.05 5.46 -4.51
N LYS A 83 11.74 4.16 -4.58
CA LYS A 83 10.38 3.74 -4.94
C LYS A 83 9.36 3.99 -3.85
N GLU A 84 9.67 3.60 -2.61
CA GLU A 84 8.70 3.64 -1.53
C GLU A 84 9.18 4.56 -0.41
N ARG A 85 8.29 5.42 0.03
CA ARG A 85 8.42 6.23 1.22
C ARG A 85 7.15 6.16 2.04
N ILE A 86 7.29 5.89 3.33
CA ILE A 86 6.18 5.82 4.27
C ILE A 86 6.46 6.77 5.42
N GLU A 87 5.47 7.58 5.79
CA GLU A 87 5.53 8.50 6.91
C GLU A 87 4.32 8.26 7.81
N VAL A 88 4.57 8.14 9.11
CA VAL A 88 3.52 7.94 10.13
C VAL A 88 3.63 9.05 11.15
N PHE A 89 2.57 9.82 11.33
CA PHE A 89 2.45 10.91 12.29
C PHE A 89 1.53 10.45 13.41
N CYS A 90 2.03 10.36 14.62
CA CYS A 90 1.27 9.88 15.78
C CYS A 90 1.83 10.46 17.07
N GLY A 91 0.98 11.08 17.92
CA GLY A 91 1.33 11.49 19.28
C GLY A 91 2.57 12.41 19.35
N ASP A 92 2.62 13.46 18.55
CA ASP A 92 3.75 14.40 18.44
C ASP A 92 5.07 13.79 17.95
N ALA A 93 5.01 12.56 17.42
CA ALA A 93 6.16 11.86 16.87
C ALA A 93 5.95 11.47 15.40
N VAL A 94 7.04 11.27 14.68
CA VAL A 94 7.02 10.86 13.26
C VAL A 94 7.96 9.67 13.06
N LEU A 95 7.50 8.69 12.29
CA LEU A 95 8.35 7.66 11.69
C LEU A 95 8.42 7.88 10.19
N GLN A 96 9.61 7.81 9.62
CA GLN A 96 9.86 7.89 8.19
C GLN A 96 10.64 6.65 7.75
N LEU A 97 10.02 5.83 6.90
CA LEU A 97 10.65 4.66 6.28
C LEU A 97 10.99 4.96 4.82
N ASP A 98 12.25 4.92 4.49
CA ASP A 98 12.76 5.11 3.13
C ASP A 98 13.11 3.74 2.53
N ASN A 99 12.39 3.36 1.47
CA ASN A 99 12.65 2.22 0.59
C ASN A 99 12.85 0.88 1.35
N PHE A 100 12.13 0.67 2.45
CA PHE A 100 12.26 -0.50 3.33
C PHE A 100 13.72 -0.81 3.74
N LYS A 101 14.52 0.24 3.89
CA LYS A 101 15.95 0.14 4.22
C LYS A 101 16.37 1.07 5.34
N VAL A 102 15.81 2.27 5.43
CA VAL A 102 16.16 3.24 6.45
C VAL A 102 14.89 3.70 7.14
N LEU A 103 14.81 3.46 8.44
CA LEU A 103 13.77 3.99 9.31
C LEU A 103 14.34 5.09 10.18
N LYS A 104 13.70 6.27 10.21
CA LYS A 104 14.04 7.40 11.08
C LYS A 104 12.87 7.70 12.00
N GLY A 105 13.18 8.04 13.25
CA GLY A 105 12.21 8.48 14.25
C GLY A 105 12.50 9.90 14.70
N TYR A 106 11.44 10.70 14.77
CA TYR A 106 11.46 12.07 15.27
C TYR A 106 10.47 12.15 16.43
N GLY A 107 10.85 12.78 17.53
CA GLY A 107 10.00 12.86 18.74
C GLY A 107 9.94 11.57 19.59
N TRP A 108 10.68 10.53 19.25
CA TRP A 108 10.74 9.27 20.00
C TRP A 108 11.90 9.29 21.00
N SER A 109 11.63 9.05 22.29
CA SER A 109 12.64 9.13 23.36
C SER A 109 13.77 8.11 23.20
N ASN A 110 13.49 6.91 22.71
CA ASN A 110 14.44 5.79 22.65
C ASN A 110 14.75 5.29 21.25
N PHE A 111 14.33 6.03 20.21
CA PHE A 111 14.55 5.63 18.84
C PHE A 111 14.82 6.84 17.93
N SER A 112 15.91 6.84 17.19
CA SER A 112 16.22 7.88 16.21
C SER A 112 16.42 7.34 14.79
N LYS A 113 17.05 6.19 14.65
CA LYS A 113 17.37 5.62 13.32
C LYS A 113 17.68 4.14 13.36
N MET A 114 17.22 3.42 12.34
CA MET A 114 17.65 2.07 11.98
C MET A 114 18.01 2.04 10.50
N ARG A 115 19.05 1.29 10.15
CA ARG A 115 19.45 1.11 8.75
C ARG A 115 19.84 -0.34 8.50
N LEU A 116 19.28 -0.92 7.46
CA LEU A 116 19.65 -2.24 6.96
C LEU A 116 20.73 -2.11 5.87
N LEU A 117 21.55 -3.14 5.72
CA LEU A 117 22.52 -3.23 4.62
C LEU A 117 21.80 -3.37 3.26
N ASN A 118 20.78 -4.21 3.21
CA ASN A 118 19.94 -4.43 2.04
C ASN A 118 18.49 -4.06 2.34
N GLN A 119 17.70 -3.80 1.30
CA GLN A 119 16.26 -3.64 1.41
C GLN A 119 15.62 -4.94 1.93
N ASP A 120 14.70 -4.83 2.89
CA ASP A 120 13.91 -5.95 3.39
C ASP A 120 12.42 -5.57 3.40
N LYS A 121 11.67 -6.18 2.50
CA LYS A 121 10.20 -6.04 2.40
C LYS A 121 9.44 -7.13 3.16
N GLY A 122 10.11 -7.91 3.99
CA GLY A 122 9.51 -8.88 4.86
C GLY A 122 9.09 -10.21 4.23
N GLN A 123 9.39 -10.48 2.94
CA GLN A 123 8.93 -11.71 2.26
C GLN A 123 9.33 -12.99 3.01
N LYS A 124 10.59 -13.06 3.49
CA LYS A 124 11.07 -14.21 4.25
C LYS A 124 10.34 -14.35 5.59
N ALA A 125 10.12 -13.26 6.30
CA ALA A 125 9.42 -13.26 7.59
C ALA A 125 7.95 -13.66 7.40
N CYS A 126 7.28 -13.14 6.37
CA CYS A 126 5.91 -13.49 6.01
C CYS A 126 5.77 -15.00 5.73
N ALA A 127 6.62 -15.56 4.85
CA ALA A 127 6.61 -16.98 4.55
C ALA A 127 6.88 -17.83 5.80
N SER A 128 7.84 -17.43 6.64
CA SER A 128 8.13 -18.13 7.88
C SER A 128 6.98 -18.12 8.87
N ALA A 129 6.33 -16.96 9.06
CA ALA A 129 5.17 -16.82 9.95
C ALA A 129 4.01 -17.73 9.50
N PHE A 130 3.74 -17.77 8.20
CA PHE A 130 2.70 -18.63 7.62
C PHE A 130 3.00 -20.12 7.85
N LEU A 131 4.22 -20.56 7.53
CA LEU A 131 4.63 -21.96 7.73
C LEU A 131 4.62 -22.36 9.22
N ASP A 132 5.05 -21.45 10.10
CA ASP A 132 5.04 -21.71 11.53
C ASP A 132 3.63 -21.79 12.11
N SER A 133 2.67 -21.00 11.60
CA SER A 133 1.26 -21.14 11.99
C SER A 133 0.71 -22.51 11.67
N ILE A 134 0.97 -23.02 10.46
CA ILE A 134 0.56 -24.37 10.04
C ILE A 134 1.20 -25.45 10.92
N ARG A 135 2.53 -25.40 11.10
CA ARG A 135 3.27 -26.39 11.90
C ARG A 135 2.80 -26.47 13.33
N ARG A 136 2.38 -25.33 13.90
CA ARG A 136 1.97 -25.22 15.32
C ARG A 136 0.45 -25.30 15.51
N GLY A 137 -0.32 -25.50 14.45
CA GLY A 137 -1.79 -25.50 14.51
C GLY A 137 -2.37 -24.17 15.00
N LYS A 138 -1.72 -23.05 14.72
CA LYS A 138 -2.17 -21.71 15.09
C LYS A 138 -3.05 -21.10 13.99
N PRO A 139 -3.89 -20.10 14.32
CA PRO A 139 -4.59 -19.31 13.32
C PRO A 139 -3.64 -18.69 12.29
N SER A 140 -4.18 -18.30 11.13
CA SER A 140 -3.43 -17.54 10.11
C SER A 140 -2.80 -16.28 10.73
N PRO A 141 -1.55 -15.93 10.38
CA PRO A 141 -0.92 -14.69 10.83
C PRO A 141 -1.68 -13.43 10.41
N ILE A 142 -2.39 -13.49 9.28
CA ILE A 142 -3.30 -12.44 8.81
C ILE A 142 -4.72 -13.03 8.89
N PRO A 143 -5.64 -12.41 9.63
CA PRO A 143 -7.03 -12.83 9.70
C PRO A 143 -7.69 -12.82 8.33
N TYR A 144 -8.55 -13.81 8.06
CA TYR A 144 -9.25 -13.91 6.78
C TYR A 144 -10.10 -12.68 6.47
N GLU A 145 -10.75 -12.13 7.49
CA GLU A 145 -11.57 -10.92 7.38
C GLU A 145 -10.79 -9.70 6.93
N GLU A 146 -9.52 -9.57 7.35
CA GLU A 146 -8.63 -8.48 6.93
C GLU A 146 -8.24 -8.64 5.46
N VAL A 147 -7.96 -9.87 5.01
CA VAL A 147 -7.65 -10.15 3.59
C VAL A 147 -8.85 -9.78 2.70
N ILE A 148 -10.07 -10.15 3.12
CA ILE A 148 -11.29 -9.83 2.36
C ILE A 148 -11.57 -8.33 2.38
N ALA A 149 -11.41 -7.66 3.52
CA ALA A 149 -11.63 -6.22 3.65
C ALA A 149 -10.65 -5.43 2.74
N ASN A 150 -9.37 -5.76 2.79
CA ASN A 150 -8.36 -5.15 1.92
C ASN A 150 -8.65 -5.38 0.43
N SER A 151 -8.99 -6.61 0.05
CA SER A 151 -9.34 -6.95 -1.34
C SER A 151 -10.55 -6.15 -1.82
N ARG A 152 -11.58 -6.02 -0.99
CA ARG A 152 -12.78 -5.25 -1.30
C ARG A 152 -12.45 -3.78 -1.54
N VAL A 153 -11.75 -3.13 -0.61
CA VAL A 153 -11.35 -1.72 -0.73
C VAL A 153 -10.50 -1.51 -1.97
N SER A 154 -9.55 -2.40 -2.26
CA SER A 154 -8.69 -2.29 -3.45
C SER A 154 -9.49 -2.36 -4.75
N ILE A 155 -10.48 -3.26 -4.83
CA ILE A 155 -11.36 -3.38 -6.00
C ILE A 155 -12.28 -2.16 -6.13
N GLU A 156 -12.83 -1.67 -5.02
CA GLU A 156 -13.70 -0.48 -5.01
C GLU A 156 -12.93 0.77 -5.45
N VAL A 157 -11.72 0.98 -4.94
CA VAL A 157 -10.84 2.07 -5.36
C VAL A 157 -10.56 1.99 -6.87
N ALA A 158 -10.20 0.80 -7.38
CA ALA A 158 -9.93 0.63 -8.81
C ALA A 158 -11.18 0.89 -9.68
N LYS A 159 -12.36 0.48 -9.22
CA LYS A 159 -13.63 0.78 -9.90
C LYS A 159 -13.94 2.27 -9.91
N ASN A 160 -13.80 2.95 -8.78
CA ASN A 160 -14.09 4.39 -8.67
C ASN A 160 -13.18 5.22 -9.58
N LEU A 161 -11.88 4.91 -9.62
CA LEU A 161 -10.93 5.58 -10.53
C LEU A 161 -11.34 5.46 -12.02
N ARG A 162 -12.01 4.38 -12.40
CA ARG A 162 -12.43 4.13 -13.79
C ARG A 162 -13.84 4.65 -14.11
N SER A 163 -14.68 4.85 -13.09
CA SER A 163 -16.06 5.33 -13.28
C SER A 163 -16.19 6.86 -13.38
N ASP A 164 -15.19 7.59 -12.85
CA ASP A 164 -15.18 9.06 -12.82
C ASP A 164 -14.57 9.70 -14.10
N ASN A 165 -14.47 8.94 -15.21
CA ASN A 165 -14.01 9.40 -16.51
C ASN A 165 -15.11 9.40 -17.58
#